data_51b6b95981b23e39d81a5ab9652c6b93
#
_entry.id   51b6b95981b23e39d81a5ab9652c6b93
#
_cell.length_a   1.000
_cell.length_b   1.000
_cell.length_c   1.000
_cell.angle_alpha   90.00
_cell.angle_beta   90.00
_cell.angle_gamma   90.00
#
_symmetry.space_group_name_H-M   'P 1'
#
loop_
_entity.id
_entity.type
_entity.pdbx_description
1 polymer ?
#
loop_
_entity_poly.entity_id
_entity_poly.type
_entity_poly.pdbx_seq_one_letter_code
_entity_poly.pdbx_strand_id
1 'polypeptide(L)'
;MSSSSIYGLRTNGNGHGDVPTSPEVVKYMLDLVGYASCRNLSDVRILEPSCGDGEFIIEIVKRLKESSLAYGFNVQDAFQKCVYGCDIVAEKIAHCKQRLEALGFDTTMAQIKVGDFLQSRLPEMDIVVGNPPYVRYENIPAIQLDFIKKTFPTFHYRADLYIPFLEKRLRLLKPDGQHCFICANRWLKNEYGKKLRRLVATCFRLEKIINLEHADAFQEDVLAYPAITLITNSKAAPTFEYAEIDKVSELTELKMEERERPVSDDWTIAFNRTVNNDHLYTIEELGFKIGIGVATGADSVFISSQLPDVVEHELLLPALNAKDLRGDQLKWHGEYLLNPYSSNGELIDLFRYPQAANYLGSHQDRLARRHVAQKNVSKWYKTIDRILPQLKSEAKILLPDMSGNRYIFIDEGNFYPLHNLYYITGHSVRELKILSAILMSNNIRQQIGNITNNMNGGFSRWQSQYLRKLKVPNIGLLDKVLCDQLIGCYNIRDYDKINTLVEQMYYDQQNVSNHSKLDNIHNFPQKHRKQELELALDFAI
;
A
#
# COMPACT_ATOMS: atom_id res chain seq x y z
N MET A 1 30.88 -26.95 -12.49
CA MET A 1 30.80 -25.85 -11.54
C MET A 1 29.32 -25.44 -11.53
N SER A 2 28.60 -25.75 -10.46
CA SER A 2 27.16 -25.47 -10.33
C SER A 2 26.96 -23.97 -10.38
N SER A 3 26.11 -23.50 -11.29
CA SER A 3 25.65 -22.11 -11.36
C SER A 3 24.85 -21.79 -10.10
N SER A 4 25.53 -21.23 -9.09
CA SER A 4 24.86 -20.63 -7.96
C SER A 4 23.94 -19.51 -8.49
N SER A 5 22.65 -19.61 -8.20
CA SER A 5 21.63 -18.65 -8.59
C SER A 5 22.11 -17.23 -8.27
N ILE A 6 22.10 -16.35 -9.25
CA ILE A 6 22.57 -14.94 -9.16
C ILE A 6 21.87 -14.19 -8.01
N TYR A 7 20.70 -14.63 -7.57
CA TYR A 7 19.89 -14.03 -6.51
C TYR A 7 19.98 -14.72 -5.14
N GLY A 8 20.88 -15.71 -4.97
CA GLY A 8 21.03 -16.41 -3.67
C GLY A 8 19.72 -17.04 -3.15
N LEU A 9 18.73 -17.19 -4.01
CA LEU A 9 17.46 -17.84 -3.69
C LEU A 9 17.74 -19.31 -3.46
N ARG A 10 17.86 -19.72 -2.20
CA ARG A 10 17.82 -21.12 -1.84
C ARG A 10 16.48 -21.67 -2.31
N THR A 11 16.50 -22.53 -3.29
CA THR A 11 15.39 -23.39 -3.71
C THR A 11 15.12 -24.43 -2.63
N ASN A 12 14.62 -23.98 -1.48
CA ASN A 12 13.88 -24.85 -0.57
C ASN A 12 12.43 -24.72 -0.99
N GLY A 13 11.91 -25.70 -1.63
CA GLY A 13 10.58 -26.07 -2.09
C GLY A 13 9.31 -25.23 -1.84
N ASN A 14 9.39 -23.94 -1.53
CA ASN A 14 8.31 -22.95 -1.43
C ASN A 14 8.87 -21.56 -1.76
N GLY A 15 9.41 -21.39 -2.97
CA GLY A 15 9.97 -20.14 -3.46
C GLY A 15 8.87 -19.10 -3.68
N HIS A 16 8.70 -18.18 -2.75
CA HIS A 16 7.74 -17.07 -2.79
C HIS A 16 7.98 -16.03 -3.91
N GLY A 17 8.68 -16.36 -4.98
CA GLY A 17 8.96 -15.43 -6.08
C GLY A 17 8.36 -15.82 -7.42
N ASP A 18 7.87 -17.03 -7.54
CA ASP A 18 7.43 -17.62 -8.80
C ASP A 18 5.96 -18.01 -8.70
N VAL A 19 5.12 -17.31 -9.44
CA VAL A 19 3.67 -17.47 -9.40
C VAL A 19 3.15 -17.57 -10.81
N PRO A 20 2.86 -18.78 -11.32
CA PRO A 20 2.37 -18.96 -12.68
C PRO A 20 0.98 -18.32 -12.85
N THR A 21 0.85 -17.51 -13.91
CA THR A 21 -0.40 -16.81 -14.25
C THR A 21 -1.38 -17.79 -14.91
N SER A 22 -2.69 -17.67 -14.61
CA SER A 22 -3.70 -18.54 -15.21
C SER A 22 -3.81 -18.28 -16.73
N PRO A 23 -4.12 -19.30 -17.55
CA PRO A 23 -4.23 -19.17 -18.99
C PRO A 23 -5.26 -18.12 -19.43
N GLU A 24 -6.35 -17.96 -18.70
CA GLU A 24 -7.41 -16.99 -18.95
C GLU A 24 -6.88 -15.57 -18.79
N VAL A 25 -6.12 -15.31 -17.73
CA VAL A 25 -5.49 -14.00 -17.47
C VAL A 25 -4.43 -13.69 -18.53
N VAL A 26 -3.61 -14.67 -18.94
CA VAL A 26 -2.61 -14.51 -20.02
C VAL A 26 -3.28 -14.08 -21.33
N LYS A 27 -4.34 -14.78 -21.74
CA LYS A 27 -5.10 -14.44 -22.95
C LYS A 27 -5.69 -13.04 -22.89
N TYR A 28 -6.34 -12.72 -21.78
CA TYR A 28 -6.94 -11.42 -21.55
C TYR A 28 -5.90 -10.28 -21.60
N MET A 29 -4.74 -10.45 -20.99
CA MET A 29 -3.68 -9.44 -21.01
C MET A 29 -3.11 -9.23 -22.42
N LEU A 30 -3.00 -10.28 -23.24
CA LEU A 30 -2.59 -10.16 -24.64
C LEU A 30 -3.68 -9.49 -25.50
N ASP A 31 -4.96 -9.71 -25.19
CA ASP A 31 -6.06 -9.00 -25.84
C ASP A 31 -6.05 -7.51 -25.49
N LEU A 32 -5.78 -7.15 -24.23
CA LEU A 32 -5.67 -5.76 -23.77
C LEU A 32 -4.60 -4.95 -24.54
N VAL A 33 -3.47 -5.56 -24.86
CA VAL A 33 -2.41 -4.92 -25.65
C VAL A 33 -2.59 -5.10 -27.16
N GLY A 34 -3.73 -5.65 -27.58
CA GLY A 34 -4.04 -5.86 -28.99
C GLY A 34 -3.09 -6.80 -29.72
N TYR A 35 -2.41 -7.71 -29.03
CA TYR A 35 -1.60 -8.76 -29.66
C TYR A 35 -2.51 -9.91 -30.07
N ALA A 36 -3.33 -9.69 -31.10
CA ALA A 36 -4.38 -10.59 -31.56
C ALA A 36 -4.05 -11.17 -32.93
N SER A 37 -4.39 -12.44 -33.16
CA SER A 37 -4.09 -13.16 -34.42
C SER A 37 -4.79 -12.57 -35.68
N CYS A 38 -5.83 -11.76 -35.49
CA CYS A 38 -6.49 -11.02 -36.56
C CYS A 38 -5.72 -9.78 -37.05
N ARG A 39 -4.53 -9.51 -36.48
CA ARG A 39 -3.61 -8.44 -36.89
C ARG A 39 -2.33 -9.04 -37.47
N ASN A 40 -1.65 -8.30 -38.37
CA ASN A 40 -0.32 -8.68 -38.82
C ASN A 40 0.70 -8.48 -37.68
N LEU A 41 1.25 -9.57 -37.14
CA LEU A 41 2.19 -9.58 -36.02
C LEU A 41 3.67 -9.70 -36.48
N SER A 42 3.97 -9.70 -37.77
CA SER A 42 5.32 -9.98 -38.32
C SER A 42 6.41 -9.05 -37.85
N ASP A 43 6.08 -7.80 -37.45
CA ASP A 43 7.01 -6.77 -37.02
C ASP A 43 6.73 -6.22 -35.62
N VAL A 44 5.79 -6.82 -34.86
CA VAL A 44 5.42 -6.41 -33.52
C VAL A 44 6.40 -7.02 -32.52
N ARG A 45 7.31 -6.22 -31.97
CA ARG A 45 8.25 -6.68 -30.93
C ARG A 45 7.55 -6.78 -29.58
N ILE A 46 7.51 -7.98 -29.03
CA ILE A 46 6.91 -8.29 -27.74
C ILE A 46 7.93 -8.91 -26.79
N LEU A 47 7.94 -8.47 -25.54
CA LEU A 47 8.86 -8.93 -24.49
C LEU A 47 8.11 -9.43 -23.26
N GLU A 48 8.53 -10.60 -22.78
CA GLU A 48 8.24 -11.09 -21.43
C GLU A 48 9.54 -11.17 -20.61
N PRO A 49 9.81 -10.27 -19.66
CA PRO A 49 11.11 -10.14 -18.99
C PRO A 49 11.31 -11.02 -17.76
N SER A 50 10.40 -11.93 -17.46
CA SER A 50 10.46 -12.95 -16.39
C SER A 50 9.61 -14.14 -16.84
N CYS A 51 10.03 -14.77 -17.95
CA CYS A 51 9.14 -15.64 -18.70
C CYS A 51 8.94 -17.03 -18.07
N GLY A 52 9.68 -17.37 -17.03
CA GLY A 52 9.54 -18.66 -16.35
C GLY A 52 9.53 -19.85 -17.32
N ASP A 53 8.55 -20.71 -17.16
CA ASP A 53 8.30 -21.87 -18.03
C ASP A 53 7.57 -21.50 -19.34
N GLY A 54 7.31 -20.20 -19.57
CA GLY A 54 6.82 -19.64 -20.83
C GLY A 54 5.30 -19.52 -20.95
N GLU A 55 4.56 -19.27 -19.88
CA GLU A 55 3.10 -19.14 -19.91
C GLU A 55 2.64 -18.11 -20.94
N PHE A 56 3.22 -16.90 -20.92
CA PHE A 56 2.94 -15.86 -21.92
C PHE A 56 3.59 -16.17 -23.26
N ILE A 57 4.85 -16.61 -23.28
CA ILE A 57 5.59 -16.91 -24.52
C ILE A 57 4.85 -17.94 -25.39
N ILE A 58 4.31 -18.99 -24.80
CA ILE A 58 3.57 -20.03 -25.51
C ILE A 58 2.28 -19.47 -26.14
N GLU A 59 1.54 -18.63 -25.45
CA GLU A 59 0.33 -18.00 -26.01
C GLU A 59 0.69 -16.97 -27.10
N ILE A 60 1.78 -16.20 -26.90
CA ILE A 60 2.32 -15.26 -27.91
C ILE A 60 2.62 -15.98 -29.23
N VAL A 61 3.36 -17.11 -29.17
CA VAL A 61 3.72 -17.83 -30.42
C VAL A 61 2.54 -18.53 -31.08
N LYS A 62 1.53 -18.96 -30.31
CA LYS A 62 0.28 -19.49 -30.90
C LYS A 62 -0.42 -18.41 -31.71
N ARG A 63 -0.60 -17.20 -31.17
CA ARG A 63 -1.19 -16.06 -31.85
C ARG A 63 -0.36 -15.63 -33.07
N LEU A 64 0.98 -15.65 -32.95
CA LEU A 64 1.90 -15.37 -34.05
C LEU A 64 1.73 -16.37 -35.19
N LYS A 65 1.59 -17.67 -34.88
CA LYS A 65 1.36 -18.73 -35.86
C LYS A 65 0.02 -18.57 -36.58
N GLU A 66 -1.05 -18.27 -35.85
CA GLU A 66 -2.36 -17.98 -36.45
C GLU A 66 -2.30 -16.72 -37.35
N SER A 67 -1.65 -15.65 -36.88
CA SER A 67 -1.44 -14.44 -37.66
C SER A 67 -0.64 -14.72 -38.95
N SER A 68 0.38 -15.59 -38.89
CA SER A 68 1.17 -15.94 -40.09
C SER A 68 0.35 -16.66 -41.15
N LEU A 69 -0.61 -17.49 -40.75
CA LEU A 69 -1.55 -18.14 -41.67
C LEU A 69 -2.49 -17.13 -42.35
N ALA A 70 -2.92 -16.10 -41.58
CA ALA A 70 -3.84 -15.09 -42.09
C ALA A 70 -3.17 -14.06 -43.02
N TYR A 71 -1.90 -13.72 -42.74
CA TYR A 71 -1.18 -12.62 -43.42
C TYR A 71 -0.01 -13.09 -44.33
N GLY A 72 0.30 -14.40 -44.34
CA GLY A 72 1.25 -15.00 -45.32
C GLY A 72 2.73 -14.69 -45.04
N PHE A 73 3.14 -14.41 -43.82
CA PHE A 73 4.55 -14.19 -43.47
C PHE A 73 5.21 -15.46 -42.89
N ASN A 74 6.56 -15.50 -42.93
CA ASN A 74 7.32 -16.59 -42.33
C ASN A 74 7.26 -16.46 -40.81
N VAL A 75 6.61 -17.42 -40.13
CA VAL A 75 6.42 -17.39 -38.69
C VAL A 75 7.73 -17.57 -37.90
N GLN A 76 8.68 -18.35 -38.45
CA GLN A 76 9.97 -18.59 -37.78
C GLN A 76 10.83 -17.31 -37.78
N ASP A 77 10.87 -16.59 -38.93
CA ASP A 77 11.59 -15.31 -39.03
C ASP A 77 10.99 -14.27 -38.08
N ALA A 78 9.66 -14.17 -38.04
CA ALA A 78 8.95 -13.27 -37.14
C ALA A 78 9.18 -13.62 -35.67
N PHE A 79 9.18 -14.91 -35.30
CA PHE A 79 9.48 -15.38 -33.97
C PHE A 79 10.88 -14.97 -33.53
N GLN A 80 11.92 -15.22 -34.34
CA GLN A 80 13.31 -14.88 -34.01
C GLN A 80 13.55 -13.37 -33.93
N LYS A 81 12.83 -12.57 -34.71
CA LYS A 81 12.98 -11.12 -34.77
C LYS A 81 12.19 -10.38 -33.70
N CYS A 82 11.00 -10.89 -33.33
CA CYS A 82 10.01 -10.09 -32.61
C CYS A 82 9.66 -10.63 -31.23
N VAL A 83 9.91 -11.90 -30.91
CA VAL A 83 9.55 -12.48 -29.60
C VAL A 83 10.78 -12.53 -28.69
N TYR A 84 10.71 -11.78 -27.59
CA TYR A 84 11.79 -11.67 -26.61
C TYR A 84 11.32 -12.23 -25.27
N GLY A 85 12.23 -12.97 -24.59
CA GLY A 85 12.01 -13.48 -23.24
C GLY A 85 13.31 -13.58 -22.49
N CYS A 86 13.27 -13.43 -21.19
CA CYS A 86 14.39 -13.77 -20.32
C CYS A 86 13.92 -14.26 -18.96
N ASP A 87 14.71 -15.12 -18.36
CA ASP A 87 14.59 -15.53 -16.96
C ASP A 87 15.99 -15.81 -16.40
N ILE A 88 16.16 -15.67 -15.09
CA ILE A 88 17.43 -15.95 -14.43
C ILE A 88 17.66 -17.45 -14.23
N VAL A 89 16.59 -18.27 -14.28
CA VAL A 89 16.62 -19.71 -14.03
C VAL A 89 16.80 -20.44 -15.35
N ALA A 90 17.97 -21.07 -15.52
CA ALA A 90 18.32 -21.75 -16.76
C ALA A 90 17.39 -22.93 -17.09
N GLU A 91 16.96 -23.67 -16.07
CA GLU A 91 16.06 -24.83 -16.18
C GLU A 91 14.70 -24.40 -16.75
N LYS A 92 14.18 -23.24 -16.34
CA LYS A 92 12.91 -22.70 -16.85
C LYS A 92 13.02 -22.28 -18.31
N ILE A 93 14.09 -21.60 -18.68
CA ILE A 93 14.35 -21.26 -20.08
C ILE A 93 14.47 -22.53 -20.94
N ALA A 94 15.14 -23.57 -20.44
CA ALA A 94 15.24 -24.85 -21.16
C ALA A 94 13.85 -25.50 -21.34
N HIS A 95 13.02 -25.49 -20.31
CA HIS A 95 11.65 -26.00 -20.39
C HIS A 95 10.77 -25.16 -21.33
N CYS A 96 10.85 -23.83 -21.24
CA CYS A 96 10.17 -22.93 -22.17
C CYS A 96 10.56 -23.25 -23.65
N LYS A 97 11.86 -23.40 -23.94
CA LYS A 97 12.34 -23.76 -25.28
C LYS A 97 11.84 -25.12 -25.74
N GLN A 98 11.85 -26.13 -24.88
CA GLN A 98 11.28 -27.45 -25.19
C GLN A 98 9.79 -27.36 -25.57
N ARG A 99 9.00 -26.56 -24.85
CA ARG A 99 7.58 -26.32 -25.18
C ARG A 99 7.41 -25.63 -26.54
N LEU A 100 8.30 -24.68 -26.90
CA LEU A 100 8.32 -24.02 -28.20
C LEU A 100 8.67 -24.98 -29.32
N GLU A 101 9.66 -25.85 -29.12
CA GLU A 101 10.05 -26.89 -30.09
C GLU A 101 8.91 -27.89 -30.33
N ALA A 102 8.15 -28.24 -29.28
CA ALA A 102 6.95 -29.06 -29.42
C ALA A 102 5.84 -28.38 -30.27
N LEU A 103 5.83 -27.04 -30.36
CA LEU A 103 4.95 -26.27 -31.24
C LEU A 103 5.51 -26.07 -32.67
N GLY A 104 6.72 -26.60 -32.94
CA GLY A 104 7.38 -26.56 -34.23
C GLY A 104 8.27 -25.34 -34.48
N PHE A 105 8.69 -24.62 -33.44
CA PHE A 105 9.63 -23.50 -33.54
C PHE A 105 11.07 -23.95 -33.35
N ASP A 106 11.99 -23.50 -34.18
CA ASP A 106 13.42 -23.60 -33.95
C ASP A 106 13.86 -22.54 -32.92
N THR A 107 14.33 -22.99 -31.77
CA THR A 107 14.74 -22.12 -30.66
C THR A 107 16.22 -21.73 -30.69
N THR A 108 17.00 -22.19 -31.66
CA THR A 108 18.45 -21.98 -31.75
C THR A 108 18.82 -20.49 -31.77
N MET A 109 18.11 -19.69 -32.56
CA MET A 109 18.30 -18.24 -32.69
C MET A 109 17.26 -17.41 -31.91
N ALA A 110 16.47 -18.06 -31.06
CA ALA A 110 15.43 -17.37 -30.28
C ALA A 110 16.02 -16.28 -29.36
N GLN A 111 15.31 -15.16 -29.27
CA GLN A 111 15.63 -14.08 -28.31
C GLN A 111 15.10 -14.38 -26.90
N ILE A 112 15.04 -15.68 -26.53
CA ILE A 112 14.65 -16.18 -25.22
C ILE A 112 15.90 -16.69 -24.52
N LYS A 113 16.37 -15.93 -23.50
CA LYS A 113 17.72 -16.09 -22.95
C LYS A 113 17.72 -16.19 -21.43
N VAL A 114 18.67 -16.98 -20.92
CA VAL A 114 19.02 -16.95 -19.48
C VAL A 114 19.71 -15.63 -19.16
N GLY A 115 19.21 -14.88 -18.20
CA GLY A 115 19.84 -13.64 -17.78
C GLY A 115 19.00 -12.79 -16.85
N ASP A 116 19.65 -11.81 -16.22
CA ASP A 116 19.00 -10.82 -15.38
C ASP A 116 18.41 -9.70 -16.26
N PHE A 117 17.10 -9.61 -16.29
CA PHE A 117 16.40 -8.55 -17.03
C PHE A 117 16.90 -7.16 -16.64
N LEU A 118 17.11 -6.89 -15.34
CA LEU A 118 17.49 -5.56 -14.86
C LEU A 118 18.88 -5.12 -15.40
N GLN A 119 19.75 -6.07 -15.76
CA GLN A 119 21.08 -5.81 -16.33
C GLN A 119 21.12 -5.98 -17.86
N SER A 120 20.09 -6.55 -18.48
CA SER A 120 20.06 -6.84 -19.91
C SER A 120 20.02 -5.56 -20.75
N ARG A 121 20.59 -5.63 -21.97
CA ARG A 121 20.41 -4.62 -23.01
C ARG A 121 19.45 -5.18 -24.07
N LEU A 122 18.33 -4.55 -24.24
CA LEU A 122 17.26 -4.95 -25.15
C LEU A 122 16.90 -3.78 -26.08
N PRO A 123 16.42 -4.05 -27.29
CA PRO A 123 15.89 -3.01 -28.16
C PRO A 123 14.56 -2.47 -27.59
N GLU A 124 14.11 -1.36 -28.14
CA GLU A 124 12.77 -0.84 -27.85
C GLU A 124 11.68 -1.82 -28.32
N MET A 125 10.59 -1.89 -27.55
CA MET A 125 9.50 -2.83 -27.71
C MET A 125 8.19 -2.14 -28.07
N ASP A 126 7.40 -2.78 -28.89
CA ASP A 126 6.02 -2.36 -29.12
C ASP A 126 5.12 -2.78 -27.95
N ILE A 127 5.40 -3.96 -27.36
CA ILE A 127 4.64 -4.52 -26.23
C ILE A 127 5.60 -5.12 -25.21
N VAL A 128 5.34 -4.82 -23.92
CA VAL A 128 5.95 -5.53 -22.80
C VAL A 128 4.85 -6.08 -21.92
N VAL A 129 4.82 -7.40 -21.74
CA VAL A 129 3.76 -8.10 -21.02
C VAL A 129 4.36 -9.10 -20.02
N GLY A 130 3.63 -9.45 -18.97
CA GLY A 130 3.99 -10.55 -18.07
C GLY A 130 3.75 -10.28 -16.61
N ASN A 131 4.26 -11.19 -15.79
CA ASN A 131 4.18 -11.21 -14.34
C ASN A 131 5.61 -11.12 -13.78
N PRO A 132 5.97 -10.11 -12.96
CA PRO A 132 7.33 -9.95 -12.43
C PRO A 132 7.58 -10.86 -11.24
N PRO A 133 8.86 -11.05 -10.84
CA PRO A 133 9.19 -11.80 -9.65
C PRO A 133 8.76 -11.07 -8.37
N TYR A 134 8.09 -11.81 -7.45
CA TYR A 134 7.64 -11.31 -6.14
C TYR A 134 8.71 -11.49 -5.07
N VAL A 135 9.79 -10.70 -5.14
CA VAL A 135 10.88 -10.73 -4.16
C VAL A 135 10.80 -9.50 -3.27
N ARG A 136 10.61 -9.71 -1.97
CA ARG A 136 10.56 -8.63 -0.98
C ARG A 136 11.95 -8.00 -0.78
N TYR A 137 11.97 -6.73 -0.40
CA TYR A 137 13.20 -5.97 -0.14
C TYR A 137 14.24 -6.73 0.70
N GLU A 138 13.80 -7.42 1.76
CA GLU A 138 14.66 -8.15 2.69
C GLU A 138 15.37 -9.36 2.05
N ASN A 139 14.82 -9.87 0.96
CA ASN A 139 15.33 -11.05 0.26
C ASN A 139 16.19 -10.68 -0.97
N ILE A 140 16.35 -9.39 -1.27
CA ILE A 140 17.22 -8.94 -2.37
C ILE A 140 18.67 -8.96 -1.87
N PRO A 141 19.60 -9.69 -2.54
CA PRO A 141 21.00 -9.72 -2.17
C PRO A 141 21.66 -8.34 -2.17
N ALA A 142 22.55 -8.07 -1.22
CA ALA A 142 23.14 -6.75 -1.00
C ALA A 142 23.82 -6.15 -2.24
N ILE A 143 24.52 -6.98 -3.03
CA ILE A 143 25.21 -6.55 -4.27
C ILE A 143 24.20 -6.04 -5.30
N GLN A 144 23.06 -6.75 -5.44
CA GLN A 144 22.01 -6.33 -6.36
C GLN A 144 21.24 -5.13 -5.85
N LEU A 145 21.00 -5.05 -4.54
CA LEU A 145 20.36 -3.91 -3.93
C LEU A 145 21.13 -2.62 -4.18
N ASP A 146 22.48 -2.65 -4.12
CA ASP A 146 23.33 -1.51 -4.44
C ASP A 146 23.24 -1.12 -5.92
N PHE A 147 23.28 -2.10 -6.83
CA PHE A 147 23.08 -1.86 -8.27
C PHE A 147 21.70 -1.25 -8.55
N ILE A 148 20.62 -1.83 -8.00
CA ILE A 148 19.25 -1.37 -8.20
C ILE A 148 19.10 0.08 -7.72
N LYS A 149 19.60 0.41 -6.53
CA LYS A 149 19.51 1.77 -5.96
C LYS A 149 20.25 2.81 -6.79
N LYS A 150 21.34 2.44 -7.44
CA LYS A 150 22.11 3.33 -8.32
C LYS A 150 21.49 3.50 -9.69
N THR A 151 20.78 2.48 -10.19
CA THR A 151 20.32 2.42 -11.58
C THR A 151 18.85 2.86 -11.74
N PHE A 152 18.00 2.61 -10.73
CA PHE A 152 16.55 2.81 -10.83
C PHE A 152 16.06 3.86 -9.83
N PRO A 153 15.86 5.12 -10.25
CA PRO A 153 15.39 6.22 -9.38
C PRO A 153 14.06 5.96 -8.68
N THR A 154 13.17 5.13 -9.27
CA THR A 154 11.89 4.79 -8.65
C THR A 154 12.03 3.81 -7.48
N PHE A 155 13.16 3.12 -7.37
CA PHE A 155 13.42 2.21 -6.25
C PHE A 155 13.66 3.00 -4.96
N HIS A 156 12.61 3.12 -4.16
CA HIS A 156 12.55 4.00 -3.01
C HIS A 156 12.13 3.25 -1.74
N TYR A 157 12.64 3.65 -0.59
CA TYR A 157 12.34 3.06 0.70
C TYR A 157 12.66 1.55 0.70
N ARG A 158 11.73 0.70 1.18
CA ARG A 158 11.85 -0.77 1.19
C ARG A 158 11.02 -1.37 0.06
N ALA A 159 11.27 -0.94 -1.16
CA ALA A 159 10.55 -1.38 -2.33
C ALA A 159 10.85 -2.85 -2.68
N ASP A 160 9.82 -3.57 -3.12
CA ASP A 160 9.96 -4.92 -3.64
C ASP A 160 10.62 -4.91 -5.04
N LEU A 161 11.20 -6.06 -5.45
CA LEU A 161 11.99 -6.19 -6.68
C LEU A 161 11.19 -5.85 -7.96
N TYR A 162 9.88 -5.99 -7.95
CA TYR A 162 9.06 -5.68 -9.13
C TYR A 162 9.04 -4.18 -9.49
N ILE A 163 9.38 -3.28 -8.56
CA ILE A 163 9.44 -1.82 -8.83
C ILE A 163 10.48 -1.48 -9.91
N PRO A 164 11.76 -1.86 -9.82
CA PRO A 164 12.71 -1.61 -10.90
C PRO A 164 12.37 -2.38 -12.18
N PHE A 165 11.68 -3.54 -12.09
CA PHE A 165 11.16 -4.22 -13.28
C PHE A 165 10.14 -3.34 -14.02
N LEU A 166 9.20 -2.71 -13.31
CA LEU A 166 8.24 -1.80 -13.93
C LEU A 166 8.94 -0.60 -14.58
N GLU A 167 9.84 0.06 -13.87
CA GLU A 167 10.57 1.21 -14.41
C GLU A 167 11.29 0.84 -15.71
N LYS A 168 12.08 -0.25 -15.70
CA LYS A 168 12.83 -0.68 -16.88
C LYS A 168 11.93 -1.05 -18.05
N ARG A 169 10.81 -1.73 -17.81
CA ARG A 169 9.83 -2.09 -18.82
C ARG A 169 9.24 -0.86 -19.50
N LEU A 170 8.85 0.14 -18.73
CA LEU A 170 8.30 1.39 -19.26
C LEU A 170 9.33 2.14 -20.10
N ARG A 171 10.61 2.14 -19.70
CA ARG A 171 11.72 2.77 -20.45
C ARG A 171 12.06 2.05 -21.75
N LEU A 172 11.66 0.80 -21.93
CA LEU A 172 11.87 0.02 -23.16
C LEU A 172 10.75 0.20 -24.18
N LEU A 173 9.69 0.92 -23.85
CA LEU A 173 8.59 1.10 -24.79
C LEU A 173 8.95 2.11 -25.89
N LYS A 174 8.68 1.74 -27.13
CA LYS A 174 8.63 2.68 -28.24
C LYS A 174 7.54 3.75 -27.99
N PRO A 175 7.56 4.90 -28.69
CA PRO A 175 6.39 5.76 -28.77
C PRO A 175 5.12 4.95 -29.10
N ASP A 176 4.05 5.16 -28.38
CA ASP A 176 2.78 4.42 -28.43
C ASP A 176 2.89 2.92 -28.07
N GLY A 177 4.06 2.45 -27.63
CA GLY A 177 4.24 1.11 -27.11
C GLY A 177 3.46 0.87 -25.81
N GLN A 178 3.03 -0.37 -25.59
CA GLN A 178 2.14 -0.74 -24.50
C GLN A 178 2.79 -1.67 -23.48
N HIS A 179 2.51 -1.42 -22.22
CA HIS A 179 2.91 -2.24 -21.10
C HIS A 179 1.67 -2.79 -20.40
N CYS A 180 1.52 -4.11 -20.35
CA CYS A 180 0.48 -4.79 -19.60
C CYS A 180 1.09 -5.74 -18.57
N PHE A 181 0.71 -5.55 -17.31
CA PHE A 181 1.42 -6.12 -16.20
C PHE A 181 0.47 -6.59 -15.10
N ILE A 182 0.62 -7.85 -14.66
CA ILE A 182 -0.06 -8.33 -13.48
C ILE A 182 0.93 -8.40 -12.31
N CYS A 183 0.69 -7.66 -11.24
CA CYS A 183 1.52 -7.71 -10.05
C CYS A 183 0.74 -7.29 -8.81
N ALA A 184 1.36 -7.44 -7.63
CA ALA A 184 0.77 -6.97 -6.38
C ALA A 184 0.37 -5.48 -6.48
N ASN A 185 -0.88 -5.15 -6.10
CA ASN A 185 -1.44 -3.80 -6.17
C ASN A 185 -0.80 -2.81 -5.17
N ARG A 186 0.11 -3.29 -4.31
CA ARG A 186 0.73 -2.50 -3.23
C ARG A 186 1.46 -1.26 -3.72
N TRP A 187 2.08 -1.30 -4.90
CA TRP A 187 2.76 -0.14 -5.46
C TRP A 187 1.80 1.01 -5.78
N LEU A 188 0.53 0.71 -6.04
CA LEU A 188 -0.52 1.69 -6.29
C LEU A 188 -0.89 2.49 -5.03
N LYS A 189 -0.63 1.95 -3.83
CA LYS A 189 -1.10 2.50 -2.55
C LYS A 189 0.04 2.85 -1.58
N ASN A 190 1.13 2.06 -1.53
CA ASN A 190 2.17 2.17 -0.51
C ASN A 190 3.22 3.25 -0.79
N GLU A 191 3.95 3.66 0.27
CA GLU A 191 4.99 4.70 0.19
C GLU A 191 6.11 4.34 -0.80
N TYR A 192 6.55 3.09 -0.84
CA TYR A 192 7.62 2.66 -1.75
C TYR A 192 7.25 2.74 -3.25
N GLY A 193 5.94 2.74 -3.58
CA GLY A 193 5.45 2.93 -4.95
C GLY A 193 5.40 4.39 -5.42
N LYS A 194 5.59 5.35 -4.52
CA LYS A 194 5.39 6.78 -4.73
C LYS A 194 6.13 7.34 -5.95
N LYS A 195 7.43 7.04 -6.06
CA LYS A 195 8.24 7.52 -7.20
C LYS A 195 7.84 6.89 -8.52
N LEU A 196 7.44 5.60 -8.52
CA LEU A 196 6.94 4.93 -9.71
C LEU A 196 5.58 5.51 -10.14
N ARG A 197 4.67 5.74 -9.19
CA ARG A 197 3.39 6.40 -9.49
C ARG A 197 3.59 7.78 -10.11
N ARG A 198 4.54 8.57 -9.56
CA ARG A 198 4.90 9.86 -10.13
C ARG A 198 5.42 9.72 -11.55
N LEU A 199 6.33 8.77 -11.81
CA LEU A 199 6.84 8.50 -13.16
C LEU A 199 5.70 8.19 -14.13
N VAL A 200 4.79 7.29 -13.77
CA VAL A 200 3.63 6.95 -14.61
C VAL A 200 2.73 8.16 -14.83
N ALA A 201 2.39 8.88 -13.77
CA ALA A 201 1.51 10.04 -13.85
C ALA A 201 2.06 11.19 -14.72
N THR A 202 3.41 11.35 -14.79
CA THR A 202 4.04 12.47 -15.51
C THR A 202 4.47 12.13 -16.92
N CYS A 203 4.92 10.89 -17.18
CA CYS A 203 5.60 10.53 -18.43
C CYS A 203 4.81 9.56 -19.30
N PHE A 204 3.77 8.91 -18.76
CA PHE A 204 3.04 7.86 -19.45
C PHE A 204 1.54 8.08 -19.40
N ARG A 205 0.81 7.38 -20.24
CA ARG A 205 -0.64 7.30 -20.19
C ARG A 205 -1.06 6.04 -19.43
N LEU A 206 -1.67 6.21 -18.28
CA LEU A 206 -2.38 5.14 -17.60
C LEU A 206 -3.70 4.91 -18.33
N GLU A 207 -3.88 3.70 -18.90
CA GLU A 207 -5.09 3.34 -19.64
C GLU A 207 -6.11 2.65 -18.72
N LYS A 208 -5.64 1.58 -18.04
CA LYS A 208 -6.53 0.71 -17.25
C LYS A 208 -5.87 0.21 -15.99
N ILE A 209 -6.69 0.06 -14.93
CA ILE A 209 -6.37 -0.73 -13.73
C ILE A 209 -7.52 -1.70 -13.50
N ILE A 210 -7.20 -3.00 -13.41
CA ILE A 210 -8.16 -4.04 -13.05
C ILE A 210 -7.65 -4.67 -11.76
N ASN A 211 -8.39 -4.44 -10.67
CA ASN A 211 -8.07 -5.00 -9.36
C ASN A 211 -8.64 -6.42 -9.26
N LEU A 212 -7.74 -7.40 -9.02
CA LEU A 212 -8.06 -8.80 -8.84
C LEU A 212 -7.78 -9.26 -7.40
N GLU A 213 -7.89 -8.36 -6.43
CA GLU A 213 -7.51 -8.61 -5.05
C GLU A 213 -8.20 -9.84 -4.45
N HIS A 214 -9.41 -10.14 -4.92
CA HIS A 214 -10.25 -11.26 -4.45
C HIS A 214 -10.37 -12.41 -5.46
N ALA A 215 -9.76 -12.29 -6.64
CA ALA A 215 -9.88 -13.26 -7.72
C ALA A 215 -8.70 -14.23 -7.78
N ASP A 216 -8.97 -15.48 -8.17
CA ASP A 216 -7.96 -16.54 -8.37
C ASP A 216 -7.20 -16.31 -9.69
N ALA A 217 -6.35 -15.29 -9.73
CA ALA A 217 -5.59 -14.90 -10.93
C ALA A 217 -4.38 -15.80 -11.23
N PHE A 218 -3.99 -16.65 -10.29
CA PHE A 218 -2.82 -17.50 -10.35
C PHE A 218 -3.18 -18.99 -10.26
N GLN A 219 -2.27 -19.85 -10.73
CA GLN A 219 -2.46 -21.31 -10.69
C GLN A 219 -2.25 -21.91 -9.29
N GLU A 220 -1.66 -21.16 -8.36
CA GLU A 220 -1.40 -21.53 -6.98
C GLU A 220 -1.98 -20.51 -6.01
N ASP A 221 -2.37 -20.93 -4.81
CA ASP A 221 -2.82 -20.05 -3.73
C ASP A 221 -1.67 -19.15 -3.25
N VAL A 222 -1.64 -17.92 -3.74
CA VAL A 222 -0.64 -16.92 -3.34
C VAL A 222 -1.30 -15.75 -2.67
N LEU A 223 -0.80 -15.36 -1.50
CA LEU A 223 -1.19 -14.14 -0.79
C LEU A 223 -0.64 -12.88 -1.50
N ALA A 224 -0.88 -12.78 -2.79
CA ALA A 224 -0.64 -11.58 -3.57
C ALA A 224 -1.99 -10.97 -3.90
N TYR A 225 -2.15 -9.71 -3.62
CA TYR A 225 -3.32 -8.92 -4.05
C TYR A 225 -3.05 -8.38 -5.45
N PRO A 226 -3.34 -9.14 -6.53
CA PRO A 226 -2.92 -8.77 -7.86
C PRO A 226 -3.77 -7.65 -8.44
N ALA A 227 -3.15 -6.84 -9.30
CA ALA A 227 -3.84 -5.96 -10.22
C ALA A 227 -3.19 -6.02 -11.60
N ILE A 228 -4.00 -5.98 -12.65
CA ILE A 228 -3.53 -5.76 -14.02
C ILE A 228 -3.50 -4.26 -14.27
N THR A 229 -2.38 -3.77 -14.82
CA THR A 229 -2.24 -2.38 -15.24
C THR A 229 -1.86 -2.32 -16.71
N LEU A 230 -2.57 -1.48 -17.49
CA LEU A 230 -2.24 -1.15 -18.87
C LEU A 230 -1.76 0.29 -18.93
N ILE A 231 -0.52 0.47 -19.43
CA ILE A 231 0.15 1.76 -19.54
C ILE A 231 0.73 1.90 -20.93
N THR A 232 0.55 3.05 -21.56
CA THR A 232 1.06 3.35 -22.92
C THR A 232 2.11 4.46 -22.86
N ASN A 233 3.18 4.34 -23.64
CA ASN A 233 4.17 5.40 -23.80
C ASN A 233 3.65 6.50 -24.73
N SER A 234 2.67 7.24 -24.26
CA SER A 234 2.02 8.32 -24.97
C SER A 234 1.62 9.45 -24.02
N LYS A 235 1.11 10.55 -24.59
CA LYS A 235 0.62 11.67 -23.77
C LYS A 235 -0.49 11.22 -22.82
N ALA A 236 -0.40 11.66 -21.59
CA ALA A 236 -1.38 11.34 -20.56
C ALA A 236 -2.79 11.83 -20.94
N ALA A 237 -3.78 10.95 -20.79
CA ALA A 237 -5.20 11.30 -20.93
C ALA A 237 -5.75 11.87 -19.60
N PRO A 238 -6.87 12.62 -19.63
CA PRO A 238 -7.48 13.16 -18.42
C PRO A 238 -8.08 12.07 -17.52
N THR A 239 -8.44 10.92 -18.09
CA THR A 239 -9.12 9.81 -17.43
C THR A 239 -8.41 8.48 -17.71
N PHE A 240 -8.73 7.48 -16.92
CA PHE A 240 -8.37 6.07 -17.11
C PHE A 240 -9.55 5.17 -16.75
N GLU A 241 -9.53 3.92 -17.16
CA GLU A 241 -10.57 2.95 -16.86
C GLU A 241 -10.17 2.07 -15.64
N TYR A 242 -11.11 1.86 -14.72
CA TYR A 242 -10.94 1.02 -13.53
C TYR A 242 -12.03 -0.04 -13.44
N ALA A 243 -11.65 -1.23 -13.00
CA ALA A 243 -12.58 -2.26 -12.60
C ALA A 243 -12.05 -3.05 -11.41
N GLU A 244 -12.95 -3.69 -10.69
CA GLU A 244 -12.67 -4.65 -9.63
C GLU A 244 -13.48 -5.90 -9.88
N ILE A 245 -12.85 -7.07 -9.73
CA ILE A 245 -13.49 -8.38 -9.95
C ILE A 245 -13.16 -9.34 -8.81
N ASP A 246 -14.13 -10.19 -8.51
CA ASP A 246 -14.01 -11.25 -7.50
C ASP A 246 -13.64 -12.60 -8.11
N LYS A 247 -13.86 -12.77 -9.43
CA LYS A 247 -13.56 -14.03 -10.15
C LYS A 247 -12.94 -13.74 -11.52
N VAL A 248 -11.97 -14.55 -11.92
CA VAL A 248 -11.33 -14.46 -13.25
C VAL A 248 -12.32 -14.60 -14.40
N SER A 249 -13.40 -15.38 -14.24
CA SER A 249 -14.47 -15.51 -15.24
C SER A 249 -15.17 -14.20 -15.60
N GLU A 250 -15.12 -13.19 -14.74
CA GLU A 250 -15.73 -11.87 -14.99
C GLU A 250 -14.92 -11.01 -15.97
N LEU A 251 -13.67 -11.40 -16.30
CA LEU A 251 -12.83 -10.68 -17.27
C LEU A 251 -13.46 -10.59 -18.67
N THR A 252 -14.30 -11.54 -19.06
CA THR A 252 -14.94 -11.56 -20.39
C THR A 252 -16.10 -10.58 -20.52
N GLU A 253 -16.73 -10.19 -19.41
CA GLU A 253 -17.90 -9.29 -19.39
C GLU A 253 -17.64 -8.06 -18.51
N LEU A 254 -16.36 -7.65 -18.42
CA LEU A 254 -15.89 -6.64 -17.50
C LEU A 254 -16.50 -5.26 -17.79
N LYS A 255 -17.20 -4.69 -16.81
CA LYS A 255 -17.65 -3.30 -16.87
C LYS A 255 -16.58 -2.40 -16.28
N MET A 256 -16.04 -1.53 -17.13
CA MET A 256 -15.06 -0.53 -16.73
C MET A 256 -15.75 0.77 -16.29
N GLU A 257 -15.24 1.37 -15.21
CA GLU A 257 -15.63 2.71 -14.74
C GLU A 257 -14.56 3.70 -15.19
N GLU A 258 -14.97 4.80 -15.82
CA GLU A 258 -14.06 5.90 -16.12
C GLU A 258 -13.76 6.69 -14.86
N ARG A 259 -12.48 6.96 -14.59
CA ARG A 259 -11.99 7.70 -13.41
C ARG A 259 -11.00 8.78 -13.80
N GLU A 260 -10.94 9.84 -13.01
CA GLU A 260 -9.96 10.91 -13.20
C GLU A 260 -8.54 10.38 -13.01
N ARG A 261 -7.66 10.75 -13.93
CA ARG A 261 -6.24 10.39 -13.87
C ARG A 261 -5.57 11.03 -12.67
N PRO A 262 -4.82 10.25 -11.87
CA PRO A 262 -3.98 10.85 -10.84
C PRO A 262 -2.88 11.70 -11.48
N VAL A 263 -2.73 12.93 -11.01
CA VAL A 263 -1.75 13.90 -11.54
C VAL A 263 -0.47 13.98 -10.70
N SER A 264 -0.41 13.25 -9.59
CA SER A 264 0.70 13.25 -8.64
C SER A 264 1.12 11.83 -8.26
N ASP A 265 1.89 11.70 -7.19
CA ASP A 265 2.27 10.43 -6.58
C ASP A 265 1.22 9.90 -5.57
N ASP A 266 0.19 10.66 -5.26
CA ASP A 266 -0.98 10.20 -4.50
C ASP A 266 -2.08 9.74 -5.44
N TRP A 267 -2.28 8.42 -5.48
CA TRP A 267 -3.31 7.77 -6.29
C TRP A 267 -4.54 7.37 -5.47
N THR A 268 -4.68 7.87 -4.27
CA THR A 268 -5.82 7.56 -3.39
C THR A 268 -7.16 7.88 -4.06
N ILE A 269 -7.20 8.98 -4.83
CA ILE A 269 -8.39 9.40 -5.60
C ILE A 269 -8.76 8.34 -6.66
N ALA A 270 -7.78 7.70 -7.28
CA ALA A 270 -8.03 6.71 -8.32
C ALA A 270 -8.78 5.44 -7.81
N PHE A 271 -8.72 5.17 -6.52
CA PHE A 271 -9.36 4.01 -5.89
C PHE A 271 -10.63 4.34 -5.12
N ASN A 272 -10.88 5.61 -4.84
CA ASN A 272 -12.14 6.05 -4.27
C ASN A 272 -13.17 6.18 -5.41
N ARG A 273 -14.37 5.61 -5.26
CA ARG A 273 -15.50 6.00 -6.12
C ARG A 273 -15.58 7.52 -6.09
N THR A 274 -15.77 8.14 -7.25
CA THR A 274 -15.84 9.59 -7.42
C THR A 274 -16.94 10.20 -6.53
N VAL A 275 -16.62 10.37 -5.26
CA VAL A 275 -17.30 11.33 -4.41
C VAL A 275 -16.51 12.62 -4.59
N ASN A 276 -17.15 13.67 -5.06
CA ASN A 276 -16.55 15.00 -5.14
C ASN A 276 -16.13 15.41 -3.72
N ASN A 277 -14.83 15.30 -3.40
CA ASN A 277 -14.31 15.40 -2.04
C ASN A 277 -13.97 16.84 -1.61
N ASP A 278 -14.29 17.84 -2.42
CA ASP A 278 -13.97 19.25 -2.15
C ASP A 278 -14.59 19.79 -0.85
N HIS A 279 -15.55 19.07 -0.28
CA HIS A 279 -16.27 19.37 0.96
C HIS A 279 -15.92 18.46 2.14
N LEU A 280 -14.97 17.54 1.95
CA LEU A 280 -14.50 16.63 2.98
C LEU A 280 -13.10 17.04 3.48
N TYR A 281 -12.87 16.83 4.75
CA TYR A 281 -11.66 17.26 5.46
C TYR A 281 -10.94 16.05 6.05
N THR A 282 -9.63 16.13 6.17
CA THR A 282 -8.90 15.17 7.01
C THR A 282 -9.23 15.42 8.49
N ILE A 283 -9.02 14.43 9.31
CA ILE A 283 -9.21 14.53 10.75
C ILE A 283 -8.38 15.68 11.34
N GLU A 284 -7.14 15.88 10.85
CA GLU A 284 -6.25 16.95 11.31
C GLU A 284 -6.66 18.34 10.80
N GLU A 285 -7.22 18.45 9.59
CA GLU A 285 -7.81 19.70 9.07
C GLU A 285 -9.01 20.19 9.90
N LEU A 286 -9.72 19.26 10.57
CA LEU A 286 -10.79 19.57 11.52
C LEU A 286 -10.28 19.92 12.93
N GLY A 287 -8.97 20.03 13.15
CA GLY A 287 -8.37 20.42 14.42
C GLY A 287 -8.11 19.29 15.42
N PHE A 288 -8.40 18.03 15.05
CA PHE A 288 -8.04 16.88 15.87
C PHE A 288 -6.56 16.52 15.72
N LYS A 289 -6.00 15.85 16.73
CA LYS A 289 -4.60 15.37 16.72
C LYS A 289 -4.56 13.85 16.79
N ILE A 290 -3.81 13.24 15.89
CA ILE A 290 -3.64 11.79 15.82
C ILE A 290 -2.29 11.41 16.40
N GLY A 291 -2.27 10.47 17.33
CA GLY A 291 -1.07 9.95 17.94
C GLY A 291 -1.07 8.43 18.08
N ILE A 292 0.07 7.89 18.49
CA ILE A 292 0.25 6.49 18.85
C ILE A 292 0.62 6.43 20.34
N GLY A 293 0.16 5.40 21.02
CA GLY A 293 0.52 5.15 22.41
C GLY A 293 2.01 4.84 22.58
N VAL A 294 2.49 4.95 23.80
CA VAL A 294 3.91 4.92 24.13
C VAL A 294 4.55 3.55 23.93
N ALA A 295 5.70 3.51 23.27
CA ALA A 295 6.61 2.37 23.26
C ALA A 295 7.69 2.55 24.32
N THR A 296 7.76 1.62 25.27
CA THR A 296 8.73 1.70 26.38
C THR A 296 10.10 1.11 26.01
N GLY A 297 10.11 0.11 25.13
CA GLY A 297 11.30 -0.69 24.79
C GLY A 297 11.70 -1.70 25.85
N ALA A 298 10.89 -1.81 26.92
CA ALA A 298 11.01 -2.84 27.96
C ALA A 298 9.67 -2.97 28.71
N ASP A 299 8.62 -3.36 28.01
CA ASP A 299 7.25 -3.36 28.53
C ASP A 299 7.13 -4.14 29.84
N SER A 300 7.78 -5.28 29.98
CA SER A 300 7.74 -6.07 31.22
C SER A 300 8.42 -5.40 32.42
N VAL A 301 9.11 -4.27 32.22
CA VAL A 301 9.66 -3.45 33.32
C VAL A 301 8.76 -2.24 33.59
N PHE A 302 8.28 -1.60 32.53
CA PHE A 302 7.53 -0.35 32.63
C PHE A 302 6.01 -0.54 32.74
N ILE A 303 5.48 -1.74 32.47
CA ILE A 303 4.04 -1.99 32.44
C ILE A 303 3.72 -3.24 33.25
N SER A 304 2.98 -3.09 34.35
CA SER A 304 2.50 -4.19 35.19
C SER A 304 1.37 -3.76 36.11
N SER A 305 0.51 -4.70 36.49
CA SER A 305 -0.47 -4.52 37.56
C SER A 305 0.16 -4.54 38.97
N GLN A 306 1.40 -5.01 39.12
CA GLN A 306 2.14 -5.08 40.39
C GLN A 306 2.98 -3.84 40.68
N LEU A 307 3.09 -2.90 39.75
CA LEU A 307 3.87 -1.66 40.00
C LEU A 307 3.43 -0.85 41.20
N PRO A 308 2.13 -0.76 41.58
CA PRO A 308 1.71 -0.03 42.78
C PRO A 308 2.31 -0.55 44.08
N ASP A 309 2.77 -1.80 44.11
CA ASP A 309 3.36 -2.41 45.31
C ASP A 309 4.87 -2.09 45.47
N VAL A 310 5.52 -1.62 44.40
CA VAL A 310 6.99 -1.52 44.30
C VAL A 310 7.51 -0.18 43.81
N VAL A 311 6.63 0.76 43.44
CA VAL A 311 6.98 2.08 42.91
C VAL A 311 6.07 3.13 43.52
N GLU A 312 6.56 4.35 43.66
CA GLU A 312 5.77 5.49 44.17
C GLU A 312 4.55 5.74 43.25
N HIS A 313 3.36 5.87 43.87
CA HIS A 313 2.08 6.02 43.13
C HIS A 313 2.03 7.21 42.20
N GLU A 314 2.74 8.30 42.54
CA GLU A 314 2.78 9.51 41.69
C GLU A 314 3.49 9.29 40.34
N LEU A 315 4.29 8.24 40.21
CA LEU A 315 4.96 7.85 38.96
C LEU A 315 4.11 6.88 38.14
N LEU A 316 2.93 6.51 38.58
CA LEU A 316 2.10 5.50 37.95
C LEU A 316 0.95 6.14 37.16
N LEU A 317 0.83 5.73 35.90
CA LEU A 317 -0.29 6.10 35.04
C LEU A 317 -1.11 4.85 34.78
N PRO A 318 -2.42 4.81 35.14
CA PRO A 318 -3.29 3.74 34.67
C PRO A 318 -3.23 3.65 33.15
N ALA A 319 -2.95 2.47 32.59
CA ALA A 319 -2.65 2.32 31.16
C ALA A 319 -3.60 1.33 30.48
N LEU A 320 -3.89 1.60 29.23
CA LEU A 320 -4.70 0.74 28.36
C LEU A 320 -3.87 0.17 27.22
N ASN A 321 -4.18 -1.07 26.88
CA ASN A 321 -3.69 -1.74 25.69
C ASN A 321 -4.85 -2.31 24.84
N ALA A 322 -4.56 -2.90 23.69
CA ALA A 322 -5.60 -3.36 22.77
C ALA A 322 -6.53 -4.45 23.34
N LYS A 323 -6.10 -5.19 24.39
CA LYS A 323 -6.97 -6.20 25.02
C LYS A 323 -8.09 -5.56 25.84
N ASP A 324 -7.87 -4.34 26.35
CA ASP A 324 -8.83 -3.60 27.16
C ASP A 324 -10.00 -3.05 26.33
N LEU A 325 -9.83 -3.03 24.98
CA LEU A 325 -10.81 -2.56 24.01
C LEU A 325 -11.53 -3.73 23.28
N ARG A 326 -11.35 -4.96 23.72
CA ARG A 326 -12.05 -6.12 23.14
C ARG A 326 -13.41 -6.29 23.80
N GLY A 327 -14.47 -6.29 22.99
CA GLY A 327 -15.85 -6.42 23.48
C GLY A 327 -16.66 -5.14 23.27
N ASP A 328 -17.82 -5.06 23.92
CA ASP A 328 -18.77 -3.95 23.76
C ASP A 328 -18.45 -2.74 24.64
N GLN A 329 -17.55 -2.90 25.61
CA GLN A 329 -17.17 -1.87 26.55
C GLN A 329 -15.65 -1.85 26.76
N LEU A 330 -15.09 -0.66 27.02
CA LEU A 330 -13.76 -0.49 27.50
C LEU A 330 -13.64 -1.09 28.91
N LYS A 331 -12.74 -2.06 29.09
CA LYS A 331 -12.53 -2.75 30.38
C LYS A 331 -11.05 -2.73 30.77
N TRP A 332 -10.71 -1.90 31.73
CA TRP A 332 -9.36 -1.84 32.25
C TRP A 332 -9.01 -3.10 33.07
N HIS A 333 -7.85 -3.69 32.82
CA HIS A 333 -7.37 -4.90 33.49
C HIS A 333 -6.34 -4.63 34.58
N GLY A 334 -6.22 -3.39 35.09
CA GLY A 334 -5.38 -3.04 36.22
C GLY A 334 -3.91 -2.80 35.88
N GLU A 335 -3.53 -2.63 34.61
CA GLU A 335 -2.15 -2.34 34.24
C GLU A 335 -1.80 -0.86 34.47
N TYR A 336 -0.61 -0.62 35.01
CA TYR A 336 -0.03 0.70 35.20
C TYR A 336 1.22 0.85 34.34
N LEU A 337 1.45 2.06 33.81
CA LEU A 337 2.67 2.49 33.16
C LEU A 337 3.53 3.26 34.16
N LEU A 338 4.75 2.82 34.41
CA LEU A 338 5.75 3.58 35.13
C LEU A 338 6.25 4.74 34.27
N ASN A 339 5.99 5.95 34.71
CA ASN A 339 6.41 7.17 34.05
C ASN A 339 7.70 7.72 34.68
N PRO A 340 8.87 7.60 34.01
CA PRO A 340 10.12 8.14 34.50
C PRO A 340 10.33 9.62 34.16
N TYR A 341 9.27 10.37 33.83
CA TYR A 341 9.36 11.78 33.45
C TYR A 341 8.52 12.67 34.37
N SER A 342 9.06 13.84 34.67
CA SER A 342 8.35 14.90 35.38
C SER A 342 7.36 15.63 34.45
N SER A 343 6.58 16.53 34.97
CA SER A 343 5.57 17.30 34.21
C SER A 343 6.16 18.16 33.09
N ASN A 344 7.41 18.61 33.22
CA ASN A 344 8.14 19.32 32.16
C ASN A 344 8.75 18.34 31.12
N GLY A 345 8.60 17.02 31.33
CA GLY A 345 9.04 15.94 30.47
C GLY A 345 10.54 15.67 30.51
N GLU A 346 11.24 16.11 31.53
CA GLU A 346 12.59 15.66 31.86
C GLU A 346 12.55 14.38 32.67
N LEU A 347 13.61 13.58 32.62
CA LEU A 347 13.73 12.41 33.48
C LEU A 347 13.76 12.82 34.94
N ILE A 348 13.00 12.09 35.76
CA ILE A 348 13.00 12.30 37.21
C ILE A 348 14.39 12.02 37.80
N ASP A 349 14.68 12.68 38.92
CA ASP A 349 15.83 12.36 39.75
C ASP A 349 15.47 11.17 40.64
N LEU A 350 16.07 10.01 40.40
CA LEU A 350 15.81 8.78 41.11
C LEU A 350 16.12 8.88 42.62
N PHE A 351 16.97 9.82 43.06
CA PHE A 351 17.20 10.05 44.49
C PHE A 351 15.96 10.50 45.24
N ARG A 352 15.01 11.10 44.56
CA ARG A 352 13.74 11.54 45.13
C ARG A 352 12.68 10.44 45.17
N TYR A 353 12.94 9.31 44.51
CA TYR A 353 12.00 8.20 44.33
C TYR A 353 12.70 6.87 44.68
N PRO A 354 12.92 6.59 45.99
CA PRO A 354 13.71 5.44 46.40
C PRO A 354 13.12 4.08 46.02
N GLN A 355 11.78 3.95 45.95
CA GLN A 355 11.15 2.70 45.50
C GLN A 355 11.40 2.50 43.99
N ALA A 356 11.16 3.52 43.17
CA ALA A 356 11.44 3.47 41.75
C ALA A 356 12.93 3.27 41.45
N ALA A 357 13.83 3.89 42.24
CA ALA A 357 15.28 3.69 42.13
C ALA A 357 15.67 2.23 42.36
N ASN A 358 15.16 1.60 43.43
CA ASN A 358 15.40 0.19 43.73
C ASN A 358 14.81 -0.73 42.64
N TYR A 359 13.57 -0.49 42.26
CA TYR A 359 12.89 -1.27 41.20
C TYR A 359 13.63 -1.18 39.86
N LEU A 360 13.87 0.02 39.34
CA LEU A 360 14.59 0.22 38.11
C LEU A 360 16.03 -0.29 38.18
N GLY A 361 16.69 -0.10 39.32
CA GLY A 361 18.04 -0.59 39.60
C GLY A 361 18.15 -2.11 39.50
N SER A 362 17.16 -2.87 39.97
CA SER A 362 17.12 -4.32 39.80
C SER A 362 17.02 -4.77 38.31
N HIS A 363 16.61 -3.89 37.45
CA HIS A 363 16.51 -4.11 36.01
C HIS A 363 17.57 -3.37 35.19
N GLN A 364 18.57 -2.75 35.82
CA GLN A 364 19.53 -1.85 35.17
C GLN A 364 20.27 -2.51 34.02
N ASP A 365 20.77 -3.73 34.17
CA ASP A 365 21.51 -4.46 33.12
C ASP A 365 20.67 -4.64 31.86
N ARG A 366 19.40 -4.95 32.02
CA ARG A 366 18.46 -5.10 30.90
C ARG A 366 18.17 -3.76 30.24
N LEU A 367 17.89 -2.73 31.01
CA LEU A 367 17.54 -1.41 30.53
C LEU A 367 18.73 -0.72 29.83
N ALA A 368 19.95 -0.89 30.35
CA ALA A 368 21.17 -0.32 29.78
C ALA A 368 21.56 -0.90 28.40
N ARG A 369 21.18 -2.16 28.12
CA ARG A 369 21.45 -2.80 26.81
C ARG A 369 20.59 -2.26 25.67
N ARG A 370 19.51 -1.52 25.94
CA ARG A 370 18.64 -0.95 24.91
C ARG A 370 19.37 0.15 24.14
N HIS A 371 19.17 0.20 22.83
CA HIS A 371 19.78 1.20 21.96
C HIS A 371 19.53 2.65 22.43
N VAL A 372 18.35 2.91 23.00
CA VAL A 372 17.99 4.23 23.54
C VAL A 372 18.86 4.61 24.76
N ALA A 373 19.27 3.65 25.58
CA ALA A 373 20.13 3.85 26.74
C ALA A 373 21.61 3.96 26.35
N GLN A 374 22.06 3.21 25.33
CA GLN A 374 23.43 3.25 24.84
C GLN A 374 23.82 4.63 24.27
N LYS A 375 22.87 5.39 23.73
CA LYS A 375 23.09 6.77 23.26
C LYS A 375 23.39 7.76 24.40
N ASN A 376 22.97 7.47 25.61
CA ASN A 376 23.22 8.28 26.81
C ASN A 376 23.13 7.41 28.05
N VAL A 377 24.30 6.96 28.53
CA VAL A 377 24.42 5.99 29.63
C VAL A 377 23.83 6.49 30.96
N SER A 378 23.89 7.79 31.21
CA SER A 378 23.31 8.38 32.43
C SER A 378 21.77 8.39 32.45
N LYS A 379 21.14 8.21 31.26
CA LYS A 379 19.70 8.19 31.08
C LYS A 379 19.18 6.77 30.79
N TRP A 380 19.80 5.75 31.37
CA TRP A 380 19.55 4.34 31.09
C TRP A 380 18.11 3.88 31.37
N TYR A 381 17.38 4.56 32.23
CA TYR A 381 15.99 4.26 32.60
C TYR A 381 14.93 4.98 31.74
N LYS A 382 15.34 5.73 30.71
CA LYS A 382 14.37 6.36 29.81
C LYS A 382 13.66 5.33 28.91
N THR A 383 12.43 5.63 28.52
CA THR A 383 11.65 4.85 27.53
C THR A 383 12.08 5.20 26.09
N ILE A 384 11.67 4.40 25.10
CA ILE A 384 11.89 4.73 23.66
C ILE A 384 11.17 6.04 23.35
N ASP A 385 9.86 6.07 23.55
CA ASP A 385 9.07 7.27 23.40
C ASP A 385 8.99 8.03 24.72
N ARG A 386 8.92 9.34 24.63
CA ARG A 386 8.71 10.17 25.81
C ARG A 386 7.27 10.07 26.27
N ILE A 387 7.06 9.83 27.57
CA ILE A 387 5.75 9.85 28.17
C ILE A 387 5.36 11.32 28.46
N LEU A 388 4.16 11.70 28.03
CA LEU A 388 3.57 13.00 28.28
C LEU A 388 2.41 12.82 29.27
N PRO A 389 2.62 13.03 30.57
CA PRO A 389 1.63 12.67 31.62
C PRO A 389 0.25 13.31 31.42
N GLN A 390 0.21 14.52 30.84
CA GLN A 390 -1.03 15.24 30.53
C GLN A 390 -1.96 14.45 29.61
N LEU A 391 -1.43 13.62 28.70
CA LEU A 391 -2.24 12.81 27.79
C LEU A 391 -3.19 11.85 28.54
N LYS A 392 -2.83 11.43 29.78
CA LYS A 392 -3.73 10.63 30.61
C LYS A 392 -5.04 11.37 30.86
N SER A 393 -4.97 12.67 31.16
CA SER A 393 -6.13 13.50 31.56
C SER A 393 -6.87 14.12 30.38
N GLU A 394 -6.37 13.95 29.15
CA GLU A 394 -7.07 14.41 27.94
C GLU A 394 -8.12 13.39 27.51
N ALA A 395 -9.32 13.86 27.16
CA ALA A 395 -10.31 13.02 26.49
C ALA A 395 -9.81 12.62 25.11
N LYS A 396 -9.97 11.34 24.77
CA LYS A 396 -9.43 10.79 23.52
C LYS A 396 -10.24 9.61 22.98
N ILE A 397 -10.29 9.49 21.67
CA ILE A 397 -10.71 8.26 20.98
C ILE A 397 -9.55 7.27 21.03
N LEU A 398 -9.82 6.02 21.30
CA LEU A 398 -8.86 4.92 21.32
C LEU A 398 -9.20 3.90 20.21
N LEU A 399 -8.18 3.51 19.44
CA LEU A 399 -8.30 2.57 18.32
C LEU A 399 -7.15 1.53 18.41
N PRO A 400 -7.44 0.22 18.43
CA PRO A 400 -6.40 -0.82 18.32
C PRO A 400 -5.79 -0.85 16.90
N ASP A 401 -4.49 -1.16 16.77
CA ASP A 401 -3.79 -1.22 15.46
C ASP A 401 -4.46 -2.20 14.49
N MET A 402 -4.92 -3.34 15.00
CA MET A 402 -5.60 -4.37 14.19
C MET A 402 -6.97 -4.66 14.79
N SER A 403 -7.99 -4.09 14.20
CA SER A 403 -9.38 -4.39 14.59
C SER A 403 -10.35 -3.97 13.49
N GLY A 404 -11.56 -4.52 13.53
CA GLY A 404 -12.70 -3.93 12.83
C GLY A 404 -13.09 -2.59 13.45
N ASN A 405 -13.84 -1.79 12.71
CA ASN A 405 -14.35 -0.47 13.14
C ASN A 405 -15.25 -0.50 14.40
N ARG A 406 -15.55 -1.67 14.96
CA ARG A 406 -16.37 -1.84 16.17
C ARG A 406 -15.62 -1.55 17.48
N TYR A 407 -14.28 -1.57 17.48
CA TYR A 407 -13.47 -1.41 18.68
C TYR A 407 -12.95 0.03 18.85
N ILE A 408 -13.82 1.01 18.63
CA ILE A 408 -13.54 2.43 18.82
C ILE A 408 -14.22 2.90 20.10
N PHE A 409 -13.41 3.36 21.07
CA PHE A 409 -13.88 3.77 22.39
C PHE A 409 -13.37 5.15 22.75
N ILE A 410 -14.08 5.84 23.63
CA ILE A 410 -13.65 7.11 24.21
C ILE A 410 -13.19 6.87 25.64
N ASP A 411 -11.98 7.32 25.93
CA ASP A 411 -11.50 7.56 27.28
C ASP A 411 -11.68 9.05 27.60
N GLU A 412 -12.46 9.34 28.63
CA GLU A 412 -12.76 10.73 29.04
C GLU A 412 -11.66 11.32 29.95
N GLY A 413 -10.44 10.79 29.90
CA GLY A 413 -9.29 11.32 30.64
C GLY A 413 -8.89 10.51 31.87
N ASN A 414 -8.99 9.19 31.81
CA ASN A 414 -8.66 8.29 32.92
C ASN A 414 -7.38 7.49 32.68
N PHE A 415 -7.01 7.25 31.43
CA PHE A 415 -6.00 6.25 31.06
C PHE A 415 -4.95 6.79 30.11
N TYR A 416 -3.79 6.15 30.12
CA TYR A 416 -2.69 6.37 29.18
C TYR A 416 -2.66 5.26 28.12
N PRO A 417 -2.61 5.57 26.78
CA PRO A 417 -2.56 4.55 25.74
C PRO A 417 -1.15 3.96 25.58
N LEU A 418 -1.04 2.64 25.44
CA LEU A 418 0.19 1.92 25.13
C LEU A 418 0.36 1.75 23.61
N HIS A 419 1.56 1.39 23.14
CA HIS A 419 2.00 1.40 21.74
C HIS A 419 1.16 0.60 20.75
N ASN A 420 0.29 -0.27 21.19
CA ASN A 420 -0.65 -1.02 20.35
C ASN A 420 -2.02 -0.32 20.17
N LEU A 421 -2.14 0.90 20.69
CA LEU A 421 -3.29 1.78 20.53
C LEU A 421 -2.90 3.05 19.78
N TYR A 422 -3.73 3.44 18.83
CA TYR A 422 -3.76 4.79 18.30
C TYR A 422 -4.77 5.62 19.08
N TYR A 423 -4.56 6.92 19.14
CA TYR A 423 -5.50 7.82 19.80
C TYR A 423 -5.74 9.07 18.95
N ILE A 424 -6.92 9.67 19.16
CA ILE A 424 -7.29 10.96 18.57
C ILE A 424 -7.77 11.84 19.70
N THR A 425 -7.12 13.00 19.89
CA THR A 425 -7.56 14.05 20.83
C THR A 425 -8.20 15.20 20.04
N GLY A 426 -9.07 15.98 20.71
CA GLY A 426 -9.81 17.05 20.05
C GLY A 426 -10.38 18.06 21.05
N HIS A 427 -11.33 18.89 20.59
CA HIS A 427 -11.82 20.04 21.33
C HIS A 427 -12.79 19.66 22.46
N SER A 428 -13.67 18.67 22.25
CA SER A 428 -14.68 18.28 23.25
C SER A 428 -15.04 16.80 23.16
N VAL A 429 -15.51 16.24 24.28
CA VAL A 429 -16.04 14.86 24.33
C VAL A 429 -17.20 14.69 23.34
N ARG A 430 -18.03 15.72 23.16
CA ARG A 430 -19.14 15.72 22.20
C ARG A 430 -18.64 15.50 20.76
N GLU A 431 -17.65 16.25 20.33
CA GLU A 431 -17.06 16.13 18.98
C GLU A 431 -16.33 14.80 18.80
N LEU A 432 -15.63 14.32 19.84
CA LEU A 432 -15.01 13.00 19.84
C LEU A 432 -16.07 11.88 19.65
N LYS A 433 -17.25 11.99 20.28
CA LYS A 433 -18.35 11.01 20.09
C LYS A 433 -18.89 11.03 18.66
N ILE A 434 -19.06 12.21 18.07
CA ILE A 434 -19.51 12.35 16.68
C ILE A 434 -18.46 11.73 15.74
N LEU A 435 -17.18 12.10 15.90
CA LEU A 435 -16.09 11.55 15.09
C LEU A 435 -16.00 10.02 15.27
N SER A 436 -16.17 9.51 16.49
CA SER A 436 -16.20 8.06 16.74
C SER A 436 -17.33 7.36 15.97
N ALA A 437 -18.52 7.93 15.93
CA ALA A 437 -19.64 7.39 15.13
C ALA A 437 -19.29 7.37 13.64
N ILE A 438 -18.70 8.46 13.11
CA ILE A 438 -18.24 8.53 11.72
C ILE A 438 -17.19 7.43 11.44
N LEU A 439 -16.19 7.30 12.31
CA LEU A 439 -15.12 6.29 12.17
C LEU A 439 -15.66 4.84 12.22
N MET A 440 -16.79 4.60 12.87
CA MET A 440 -17.46 3.29 12.93
C MET A 440 -18.22 2.94 11.65
N SER A 441 -18.43 3.87 10.74
CA SER A 441 -19.26 3.67 9.55
C SER A 441 -18.60 2.79 8.48
N ASN A 442 -19.42 2.22 7.61
CA ASN A 442 -18.97 1.47 6.44
C ASN A 442 -18.21 2.37 5.45
N ASN A 443 -18.54 3.66 5.36
CA ASN A 443 -17.84 4.62 4.51
C ASN A 443 -16.35 4.70 4.90
N ILE A 444 -16.05 4.86 6.18
CA ILE A 444 -14.66 4.88 6.67
C ILE A 444 -13.99 3.51 6.49
N ARG A 445 -14.70 2.42 6.72
CA ARG A 445 -14.18 1.07 6.47
C ARG A 445 -13.77 0.90 5.01
N GLN A 446 -14.59 1.38 4.07
CA GLN A 446 -14.28 1.36 2.64
C GLN A 446 -13.07 2.25 2.32
N GLN A 447 -13.00 3.48 2.88
CA GLN A 447 -11.84 4.35 2.71
C GLN A 447 -10.55 3.68 3.20
N ILE A 448 -10.57 3.06 4.39
CA ILE A 448 -9.41 2.33 4.93
C ILE A 448 -9.06 1.15 4.02
N GLY A 449 -10.02 0.36 3.58
CA GLY A 449 -9.80 -0.73 2.63
C GLY A 449 -9.12 -0.26 1.35
N ASN A 450 -9.49 0.91 0.85
CA ASN A 450 -8.89 1.50 -0.35
C ASN A 450 -7.43 1.96 -0.17
N ILE A 451 -7.02 2.34 1.05
CA ILE A 451 -5.68 2.87 1.34
C ILE A 451 -4.78 1.88 2.10
N THR A 452 -5.32 0.79 2.63
CA THR A 452 -4.56 -0.28 3.32
C THR A 452 -4.56 -1.54 2.48
N ASN A 453 -3.58 -2.41 2.72
CA ASN A 453 -3.66 -3.79 2.25
C ASN A 453 -4.45 -4.60 3.28
N ASN A 454 -5.44 -5.36 2.84
CA ASN A 454 -6.13 -6.32 3.71
C ASN A 454 -5.12 -7.36 4.22
N MET A 455 -5.19 -7.65 5.51
CA MET A 455 -4.43 -8.75 6.11
C MET A 455 -5.30 -10.02 6.10
N ASN A 456 -4.65 -11.19 6.22
CA ASN A 456 -5.35 -12.46 6.39
C ASN A 456 -6.45 -12.34 7.46
N GLY A 457 -7.70 -12.60 7.08
CA GLY A 457 -8.86 -12.46 7.96
C GLY A 457 -9.69 -11.19 7.76
N GLY A 458 -9.38 -10.34 6.73
CA GLY A 458 -10.21 -9.18 6.37
C GLY A 458 -10.14 -8.00 7.36
N PHE A 459 -9.11 -7.98 8.25
CA PHE A 459 -8.92 -6.89 9.20
C PHE A 459 -8.13 -5.74 8.59
N SER A 460 -8.64 -4.52 8.71
CA SER A 460 -7.95 -3.29 8.33
C SER A 460 -7.00 -2.81 9.42
N ARG A 461 -5.90 -2.13 9.05
CA ARG A 461 -4.96 -1.52 10.01
C ARG A 461 -5.27 -0.03 10.20
N TRP A 462 -5.45 0.36 11.47
CA TRP A 462 -5.74 1.73 11.89
C TRP A 462 -4.47 2.56 12.14
N GLN A 463 -3.42 2.39 11.36
CA GLN A 463 -2.17 3.11 11.54
C GLN A 463 -2.34 4.62 11.31
N SER A 464 -1.59 5.44 12.05
CA SER A 464 -1.67 6.90 11.98
C SER A 464 -1.50 7.46 10.56
N GLN A 465 -0.65 6.83 9.74
CA GLN A 465 -0.46 7.21 8.33
C GLN A 465 -1.71 7.02 7.47
N TYR A 466 -2.60 6.10 7.84
CA TYR A 466 -3.88 5.88 7.16
C TYR A 466 -4.97 6.77 7.75
N LEU A 467 -5.03 6.89 9.08
CA LEU A 467 -5.96 7.80 9.76
C LEU A 467 -5.84 9.25 9.25
N ARG A 468 -4.62 9.72 9.00
CA ARG A 468 -4.37 11.06 8.44
C ARG A 468 -4.89 11.27 7.02
N LYS A 469 -5.18 10.21 6.29
CA LYS A 469 -5.69 10.27 4.92
C LYS A 469 -7.21 10.14 4.83
N LEU A 470 -7.87 9.76 5.92
CA LEU A 470 -9.31 9.64 5.94
C LEU A 470 -9.96 10.99 5.70
N LYS A 471 -10.97 11.00 4.86
CA LYS A 471 -11.79 12.16 4.57
C LYS A 471 -13.14 12.02 5.27
N VAL A 472 -13.47 12.99 6.09
CA VAL A 472 -14.68 13.03 6.90
C VAL A 472 -15.44 14.33 6.66
N PRO A 473 -16.77 14.36 6.82
CA PRO A 473 -17.57 15.56 6.74
C PRO A 473 -17.15 16.59 7.81
N ASN A 474 -17.36 17.87 7.53
CA ASN A 474 -17.09 18.92 8.51
C ASN A 474 -18.09 18.83 9.67
N ILE A 475 -17.59 18.36 10.82
CA ILE A 475 -18.39 18.16 12.04
C ILE A 475 -18.99 19.50 12.54
N GLY A 476 -18.28 20.61 12.36
CA GLY A 476 -18.73 21.94 12.78
C GLY A 476 -19.91 22.50 11.98
N LEU A 477 -20.20 21.91 10.80
CA LEU A 477 -21.32 22.32 9.94
C LEU A 477 -22.57 21.44 10.10
N LEU A 478 -22.52 20.42 10.96
CA LEU A 478 -23.62 19.52 11.19
C LEU A 478 -24.71 20.17 12.06
N ASP A 479 -25.96 19.90 11.72
CA ASP A 479 -27.06 20.33 12.54
C ASP A 479 -27.08 19.60 13.90
N LYS A 480 -27.65 20.26 14.91
CA LYS A 480 -27.65 19.75 16.29
C LYS A 480 -28.40 18.43 16.42
N VAL A 481 -29.50 18.24 15.68
CA VAL A 481 -30.35 17.03 15.77
C VAL A 481 -29.58 15.82 15.26
N LEU A 482 -28.93 15.97 14.12
CA LEU A 482 -28.08 14.92 13.54
C LEU A 482 -26.91 14.56 14.47
N CYS A 483 -26.25 15.56 15.07
CA CYS A 483 -25.21 15.34 16.06
C CYS A 483 -25.71 14.53 17.27
N ASP A 484 -26.88 14.87 17.82
CA ASP A 484 -27.47 14.18 18.97
C ASP A 484 -27.87 12.75 18.62
N GLN A 485 -28.40 12.53 17.41
CA GLN A 485 -28.70 11.19 16.90
C GLN A 485 -27.44 10.32 16.76
N LEU A 486 -26.35 10.87 16.19
CA LEU A 486 -25.08 10.15 16.05
C LEU A 486 -24.50 9.75 17.41
N ILE A 487 -24.52 10.68 18.38
CA ILE A 487 -24.06 10.41 19.75
C ILE A 487 -24.92 9.33 20.41
N GLY A 488 -26.25 9.38 20.23
CA GLY A 488 -27.16 8.37 20.71
C GLY A 488 -26.85 6.99 20.15
N CYS A 489 -26.67 6.90 18.82
CA CYS A 489 -26.31 5.66 18.15
C CYS A 489 -24.92 5.14 18.56
N TYR A 490 -23.94 6.03 18.72
CA TYR A 490 -22.61 5.67 19.23
C TYR A 490 -22.70 5.02 20.62
N ASN A 491 -23.46 5.63 21.55
CA ASN A 491 -23.57 5.14 22.93
C ASN A 491 -24.20 3.75 23.04
N ILE A 492 -25.17 3.43 22.17
CA ILE A 492 -25.83 2.11 22.16
C ILE A 492 -25.28 1.15 21.12
N ARG A 493 -24.23 1.55 20.37
CA ARG A 493 -23.59 0.75 19.32
C ARG A 493 -24.53 0.32 18.19
N ASP A 494 -25.47 1.18 17.80
CA ASP A 494 -26.38 0.96 16.68
C ASP A 494 -25.66 1.23 15.35
N TYR A 495 -24.95 0.22 14.86
CA TYR A 495 -24.12 0.32 13.65
C TYR A 495 -24.94 0.58 12.38
N ASP A 496 -26.13 0.02 12.28
CA ASP A 496 -26.97 0.17 11.08
C ASP A 496 -27.47 1.61 10.95
N LYS A 497 -27.91 2.18 12.07
CA LYS A 497 -28.34 3.58 12.10
C LYS A 497 -27.17 4.55 11.94
N ILE A 498 -25.99 4.25 12.50
CA ILE A 498 -24.76 5.00 12.25
C ILE A 498 -24.46 5.05 10.75
N ASN A 499 -24.49 3.90 10.05
CA ASN A 499 -24.23 3.85 8.61
C ASN A 499 -25.21 4.72 7.84
N THR A 500 -26.51 4.61 8.10
CA THR A 500 -27.55 5.42 7.44
C THR A 500 -27.32 6.91 7.63
N LEU A 501 -27.07 7.35 8.87
CA LEU A 501 -26.86 8.76 9.19
C LEU A 501 -25.56 9.30 8.57
N VAL A 502 -24.49 8.51 8.59
CA VAL A 502 -23.20 8.93 8.00
C VAL A 502 -23.29 8.98 6.47
N GLU A 503 -23.93 8.02 5.81
CA GLU A 503 -24.18 8.07 4.36
C GLU A 503 -24.95 9.33 3.95
N GLN A 504 -25.98 9.67 4.71
CA GLN A 504 -26.73 10.92 4.49
C GLN A 504 -25.84 12.15 4.66
N MET A 505 -24.97 12.21 5.68
CA MET A 505 -24.04 13.32 5.87
C MET A 505 -23.10 13.52 4.67
N TYR A 506 -22.54 12.43 4.13
CA TYR A 506 -21.67 12.52 2.96
C TYR A 506 -22.45 13.02 1.74
N TYR A 507 -23.70 12.58 1.57
CA TYR A 507 -24.57 13.00 0.48
C TYR A 507 -24.97 14.49 0.60
N ASP A 508 -25.40 14.94 1.78
CA ASP A 508 -25.87 16.31 2.01
C ASP A 508 -24.76 17.35 1.81
N GLN A 509 -23.55 17.09 2.30
CA GLN A 509 -22.42 17.99 2.09
C GLN A 509 -21.96 18.03 0.63
N GLN A 510 -22.13 16.94 -0.13
CA GLN A 510 -21.90 16.91 -1.57
C GLN A 510 -22.84 17.85 -2.35
N ASN A 511 -24.10 17.90 -1.96
CA ASN A 511 -25.11 18.76 -2.61
C ASN A 511 -24.93 20.26 -2.30
N VAL A 512 -24.49 20.60 -1.10
CA VAL A 512 -24.18 22.00 -0.71
C VAL A 512 -23.03 22.54 -1.55
N SER A 513 -21.98 21.74 -1.84
CA SER A 513 -20.85 22.19 -2.65
C SER A 513 -21.21 22.40 -4.12
N ASN A 514 -22.14 21.63 -4.66
CA ASN A 514 -22.60 21.77 -6.04
C ASN A 514 -23.42 23.06 -6.26
N HIS A 515 -24.14 23.56 -5.26
CA HIS A 515 -24.87 24.81 -5.34
C HIS A 515 -23.96 26.04 -5.25
N SER A 516 -22.85 25.97 -4.47
CA SER A 516 -21.89 27.06 -4.35
C SER A 516 -20.95 27.21 -5.57
N LYS A 517 -20.78 26.18 -6.39
CA LYS A 517 -19.97 26.23 -7.62
C LYS A 517 -20.67 26.92 -8.80
N LEU A 518 -22.00 27.02 -8.78
CA LEU A 518 -22.75 27.75 -9.81
C LEU A 518 -22.57 29.29 -9.69
N ASP A 519 -22.14 29.78 -8.53
CA ASP A 519 -21.97 31.21 -8.28
C ASP A 519 -20.53 31.74 -8.48
N ASN A 520 -19.52 30.88 -8.71
CA ASN A 520 -18.11 31.27 -8.76
C ASN A 520 -17.34 30.82 -10.02
N ILE A 521 -17.91 31.02 -11.22
CA ILE A 521 -17.14 30.92 -12.47
C ILE A 521 -16.61 32.32 -12.82
N HIS A 522 -15.70 32.88 -12.05
CA HIS A 522 -14.73 33.91 -12.47
C HIS A 522 -13.59 34.04 -11.44
N ASN A 523 -12.35 33.93 -11.96
CA ASN A 523 -11.06 34.24 -11.37
C ASN A 523 -10.24 33.10 -10.75
N PHE A 524 -9.31 32.57 -11.55
CA PHE A 524 -8.08 31.95 -11.07
C PHE A 524 -6.82 32.57 -11.72
N PRO A 525 -5.79 32.95 -10.95
CA PRO A 525 -4.52 33.41 -11.50
C PRO A 525 -3.54 32.25 -11.75
N GLN A 526 -2.92 32.28 -12.91
CA GLN A 526 -1.83 31.37 -13.35
C GLN A 526 -0.55 31.60 -12.53
N LYS A 527 -0.15 30.67 -11.69
CA LYS A 527 1.19 30.65 -11.06
C LYS A 527 1.66 29.25 -10.67
N HIS A 528 1.87 28.32 -11.60
CA HIS A 528 2.59 27.04 -11.32
C HIS A 528 3.24 26.39 -12.55
N ARG A 529 3.65 27.16 -13.56
CA ARG A 529 4.22 26.60 -14.82
C ARG A 529 5.75 26.47 -14.84
N LYS A 530 6.47 26.92 -13.81
CA LYS A 530 7.96 26.96 -13.84
C LYS A 530 8.66 25.78 -13.14
N GLN A 531 8.02 25.09 -12.21
CA GLN A 531 8.63 23.93 -11.52
C GLN A 531 8.49 22.60 -12.27
N GLU A 532 7.57 22.51 -13.22
CA GLU A 532 7.35 21.29 -14.01
C GLU A 532 8.41 21.04 -15.08
N LEU A 533 9.09 22.08 -15.56
CA LEU A 533 10.10 21.97 -16.62
C LEU A 533 11.49 21.55 -16.14
N GLU A 534 11.85 21.83 -14.90
CA GLU A 534 13.16 21.44 -14.34
C GLU A 534 13.23 19.94 -13.97
N LEU A 535 12.11 19.32 -13.60
CA LEU A 535 12.06 17.91 -13.26
C LEU A 535 12.01 16.96 -14.48
N ALA A 536 11.59 17.46 -15.64
CA ALA A 536 11.59 16.67 -16.88
C ALA A 536 13.01 16.52 -17.45
N LEU A 537 13.92 17.43 -17.16
CA LEU A 537 15.30 17.40 -17.65
C LEU A 537 16.20 16.40 -16.90
N ASP A 538 15.93 16.14 -15.62
CA ASP A 538 16.71 15.16 -14.83
C ASP A 538 16.39 13.69 -15.16
N PHE A 539 15.32 13.45 -15.92
CA PHE A 539 14.89 12.10 -16.35
C PHE A 539 15.21 11.79 -17.82
N ALA A 540 15.79 12.74 -18.55
CA ALA A 540 16.08 12.60 -19.99
C ALA A 540 17.55 12.24 -20.29
N ILE A 541 18.39 11.94 -19.28
CA ILE A 541 19.78 11.50 -19.46
C ILE A 541 19.96 10.06 -19.04
#